data_5ae7d4465e55f447bb4135efa5b9205e
#
_entry.id   5ae7d4465e55f447bb4135efa5b9205e
#
_cell.length_a   1.000
_cell.length_b   1.000
_cell.length_c   1.000
_cell.angle_alpha   90.00
_cell.angle_beta   90.00
_cell.angle_gamma   90.00
#
_symmetry.space_group_name_H-M   'P 1'
#
loop_
_entity.id
_entity.type
_entity.pdbx_description
1 polymer ?
#
loop_
_entity_poly.entity_id
_entity_poly.type
_entity_poly.pdbx_seq_one_letter_code
_entity_poly.pdbx_strand_id
1 'polypeptide(L)'
;PASEDCDDNNNTVSPDLTEIPYNQSDDDCDPATPDDDIDADGAPLAEDCDDQDPTRSPEAVEVCDGLDQDCDGEIDEGGGSLFYADEDGDGFGDPTTSAESCENAEGWVADSSDCDDDEETVYPDAPEVCDELDNNCDGVVDEGVLSTFYRDADRDGQGDLDFPIESCAAPSGYVESDEDCDDTNAKISTNATELCDEVDNDCDGAIDEDDAANVSSFYSDTDGDGYGDPSALIQACEAPSGAVTDARDCDDKDAAVNPGASEVCDGADNDCDTLIDDADPGLSDA
;
A
#
# COMPACT_ATOMS: atom_id res chain seq x y z
N PRO A 1 0.96 -77.17 27.61
CA PRO A 1 -0.16 -77.60 28.34
C PRO A 1 -1.27 -77.76 27.30
N ALA A 2 -1.95 -78.88 27.29
CA ALA A 2 -3.14 -79.07 26.52
C ALA A 2 -4.15 -77.91 26.99
N SER A 3 -4.78 -77.19 26.08
CA SER A 3 -5.93 -76.42 26.39
C SER A 3 -6.90 -77.34 27.11
N GLU A 4 -7.28 -76.99 28.32
CA GLU A 4 -8.13 -77.84 29.14
C GLU A 4 -9.53 -77.68 28.55
N ASP A 5 -10.20 -78.82 28.22
CA ASP A 5 -11.59 -78.93 27.92
C ASP A 5 -12.38 -78.24 29.06
N CYS A 6 -13.19 -77.19 28.75
CA CYS A 6 -13.90 -76.40 29.76
C CYS A 6 -15.14 -77.12 30.31
N ASP A 7 -15.60 -78.26 29.68
CA ASP A 7 -16.65 -79.17 30.20
C ASP A 7 -16.43 -80.63 29.84
N ASP A 8 -15.60 -81.33 30.63
CA ASP A 8 -15.25 -82.78 30.52
C ASP A 8 -16.49 -83.70 30.36
N ASN A 9 -17.71 -83.24 30.59
CA ASN A 9 -18.92 -84.01 30.47
C ASN A 9 -19.73 -83.70 29.18
N ASN A 10 -19.29 -82.71 28.39
CA ASN A 10 -19.94 -82.31 27.17
C ASN A 10 -19.01 -82.37 25.98
N ASN A 11 -19.13 -83.41 25.18
CA ASN A 11 -18.28 -83.66 24.00
C ASN A 11 -18.58 -82.66 22.82
N THR A 12 -19.50 -81.71 22.99
CA THR A 12 -19.74 -80.65 22.04
C THR A 12 -19.05 -79.35 22.42
N VAL A 13 -18.24 -79.37 23.46
CA VAL A 13 -17.44 -78.22 23.97
C VAL A 13 -16.00 -78.70 24.12
N SER A 14 -15.08 -78.09 23.39
CA SER A 14 -13.64 -78.34 23.53
C SER A 14 -12.80 -77.36 22.75
N PRO A 15 -11.54 -77.10 23.14
CA PRO A 15 -10.65 -76.15 22.49
C PRO A 15 -10.30 -76.46 21.03
N ASP A 16 -10.66 -77.61 20.52
CA ASP A 16 -10.45 -77.99 19.12
C ASP A 16 -11.71 -77.80 18.22
N LEU A 17 -12.82 -77.31 18.79
CA LEU A 17 -14.06 -77.02 18.06
C LEU A 17 -14.06 -75.59 17.55
N THR A 18 -14.98 -75.30 16.70
CA THR A 18 -15.26 -73.91 16.25
C THR A 18 -16.46 -73.42 17.03
N GLU A 19 -16.44 -72.20 17.52
CA GLU A 19 -17.56 -71.59 18.17
C GLU A 19 -18.81 -71.62 17.30
N ILE A 20 -19.95 -71.98 17.88
CA ILE A 20 -21.25 -71.99 17.22
C ILE A 20 -22.06 -70.84 17.80
N PRO A 21 -22.17 -69.77 17.10
CA PRO A 21 -22.81 -68.55 17.65
C PRO A 21 -24.25 -68.76 18.07
N TYR A 22 -24.62 -68.01 19.12
CA TYR A 22 -26.00 -67.91 19.67
C TYR A 22 -26.58 -69.20 20.28
N ASN A 23 -25.75 -70.15 20.64
CA ASN A 23 -26.23 -71.39 21.28
C ASN A 23 -26.14 -71.37 22.82
N GLN A 24 -25.63 -70.29 23.41
CA GLN A 24 -25.39 -70.11 24.83
C GLN A 24 -24.35 -71.03 25.45
N SER A 25 -23.41 -71.51 24.64
CA SER A 25 -22.34 -72.41 25.04
C SER A 25 -21.03 -71.87 24.45
N ASP A 26 -19.99 -71.76 25.23
CA ASP A 26 -18.60 -71.52 24.78
C ASP A 26 -18.09 -72.85 24.25
N ASP A 27 -18.27 -73.11 22.94
CA ASP A 27 -18.00 -74.44 22.34
C ASP A 27 -16.50 -74.68 22.11
N ASP A 28 -15.71 -73.67 21.90
CA ASP A 28 -14.27 -73.74 21.69
C ASP A 28 -13.42 -73.43 22.92
N CYS A 29 -14.05 -73.08 24.03
CA CYS A 29 -13.38 -72.73 25.28
C CYS A 29 -12.44 -71.53 25.17
N ASP A 30 -12.57 -70.67 24.22
CA ASP A 30 -11.79 -69.45 24.05
C ASP A 30 -12.61 -68.21 24.44
N PRO A 31 -12.30 -67.55 25.54
CA PRO A 31 -13.04 -66.35 25.94
C PRO A 31 -12.85 -65.15 25.00
N ALA A 32 -12.03 -65.32 23.96
CA ALA A 32 -11.86 -64.32 22.91
C ALA A 32 -12.83 -64.49 21.72
N THR A 33 -13.63 -65.57 21.73
CA THR A 33 -14.68 -65.88 20.74
C THR A 33 -16.00 -66.05 21.46
N PRO A 34 -16.62 -64.98 21.96
CA PRO A 34 -17.89 -65.07 22.68
C PRO A 34 -19.02 -65.62 21.82
N ASP A 35 -20.01 -66.34 22.42
CA ASP A 35 -21.16 -66.92 21.76
C ASP A 35 -22.06 -65.89 21.11
N ASP A 36 -22.02 -64.63 21.55
CA ASP A 36 -22.87 -63.56 21.15
C ASP A 36 -22.18 -62.39 20.46
N ASP A 37 -20.99 -62.60 19.92
CA ASP A 37 -20.17 -61.63 19.15
C ASP A 37 -19.55 -62.38 17.95
N ILE A 38 -20.30 -62.41 16.83
CA ILE A 38 -19.89 -63.23 15.64
C ILE A 38 -18.74 -62.62 14.86
N ASP A 39 -18.75 -61.33 14.72
CA ASP A 39 -17.73 -60.64 13.90
C ASP A 39 -16.50 -60.23 14.71
N ALA A 40 -16.51 -60.46 16.03
CA ALA A 40 -15.42 -60.28 16.97
C ALA A 40 -14.96 -58.81 17.08
N ASP A 41 -15.88 -57.87 17.04
CA ASP A 41 -15.59 -56.44 17.21
C ASP A 41 -15.63 -56.00 18.69
N GLY A 42 -16.13 -56.88 19.57
CA GLY A 42 -16.22 -56.68 21.02
C GLY A 42 -17.57 -56.27 21.54
N ALA A 43 -18.53 -56.09 20.69
CA ALA A 43 -19.93 -55.82 21.07
C ALA A 43 -20.80 -57.09 21.04
N PRO A 44 -21.57 -57.43 22.09
CA PRO A 44 -22.48 -58.56 22.05
C PRO A 44 -23.72 -58.21 21.23
N LEU A 45 -24.40 -59.24 20.65
CA LEU A 45 -25.64 -59.09 19.87
C LEU A 45 -26.71 -58.18 20.49
N ALA A 46 -26.73 -58.07 21.80
CA ALA A 46 -27.73 -57.21 22.48
C ALA A 46 -27.42 -55.72 22.37
N GLU A 47 -26.21 -55.35 22.09
CA GLU A 47 -25.70 -53.97 22.02
C GLU A 47 -25.26 -53.60 20.58
N ASP A 48 -25.03 -54.62 19.72
CA ASP A 48 -24.61 -54.51 18.35
C ASP A 48 -25.83 -54.44 17.42
N CYS A 49 -25.83 -53.50 16.51
CA CYS A 49 -26.91 -53.33 15.52
C CYS A 49 -26.74 -54.17 14.24
N ASP A 50 -25.55 -54.72 14.02
CA ASP A 50 -25.26 -55.69 12.95
C ASP A 50 -24.12 -56.63 13.27
N ASP A 51 -24.29 -57.62 14.14
CA ASP A 51 -23.37 -58.62 14.65
C ASP A 51 -22.73 -59.49 13.51
N GLN A 52 -22.75 -59.09 12.27
CA GLN A 52 -22.05 -59.65 11.12
C GLN A 52 -21.11 -58.68 10.43
N ASP A 53 -21.10 -57.44 10.90
CA ASP A 53 -20.27 -56.36 10.33
C ASP A 53 -19.44 -55.67 11.40
N PRO A 54 -18.17 -56.03 11.56
CA PRO A 54 -17.28 -55.51 12.61
C PRO A 54 -16.97 -54.00 12.50
N THR A 55 -17.63 -53.33 11.61
CA THR A 55 -17.55 -51.85 11.51
C THR A 55 -18.76 -51.17 12.17
N ARG A 56 -19.68 -51.93 12.76
CA ARG A 56 -20.94 -51.47 13.36
C ARG A 56 -21.06 -51.95 14.80
N SER A 57 -20.68 -51.11 15.75
CA SER A 57 -20.75 -51.43 17.18
C SER A 57 -20.80 -50.12 18.00
N PRO A 58 -21.25 -50.14 19.27
CA PRO A 58 -21.37 -48.97 20.12
C PRO A 58 -20.13 -48.07 20.33
N GLU A 59 -18.98 -48.55 19.89
CA GLU A 59 -17.71 -47.77 19.92
C GLU A 59 -17.21 -47.44 18.50
N ALA A 60 -17.95 -47.77 17.44
CA ALA A 60 -17.60 -47.47 16.08
C ALA A 60 -17.63 -45.97 15.82
N VAL A 61 -16.92 -45.53 14.82
CA VAL A 61 -16.91 -44.12 14.39
C VAL A 61 -17.81 -44.00 13.18
N GLU A 62 -18.76 -43.08 13.25
CA GLU A 62 -19.65 -42.75 12.15
C GLU A 62 -18.90 -42.37 10.89
N VAL A 63 -19.37 -42.84 9.75
CA VAL A 63 -18.94 -42.43 8.42
C VAL A 63 -20.16 -42.11 7.57
N CYS A 64 -20.04 -41.13 6.68
CA CYS A 64 -21.15 -40.64 5.87
C CYS A 64 -21.54 -41.62 4.76
N ASP A 65 -22.26 -42.68 5.11
CA ASP A 65 -22.72 -43.72 4.16
C ASP A 65 -24.19 -44.10 4.31
N GLY A 66 -24.92 -43.47 5.24
CA GLY A 66 -26.33 -43.67 5.50
C GLY A 66 -26.62 -44.85 6.42
N LEU A 67 -25.62 -45.37 7.11
CA LEU A 67 -25.75 -46.40 8.14
C LEU A 67 -25.55 -45.76 9.52
N ASP A 68 -26.01 -46.42 10.53
CA ASP A 68 -25.77 -46.15 11.94
C ASP A 68 -24.68 -47.12 12.38
N GLN A 69 -23.41 -46.62 12.49
CA GLN A 69 -22.27 -47.44 12.84
C GLN A 69 -22.17 -47.63 14.35
N ASP A 70 -22.45 -46.64 15.18
CA ASP A 70 -22.29 -46.71 16.62
C ASP A 70 -23.55 -47.17 17.37
N CYS A 71 -24.58 -47.51 16.62
CA CYS A 71 -25.79 -48.11 17.12
C CYS A 71 -26.60 -47.29 18.13
N ASP A 72 -26.44 -45.96 18.12
CA ASP A 72 -27.13 -45.04 19.04
C ASP A 72 -28.50 -44.62 18.54
N GLY A 73 -28.83 -44.91 17.28
CA GLY A 73 -30.12 -44.68 16.62
C GLY A 73 -30.19 -43.36 15.82
N GLU A 74 -29.12 -42.60 15.79
CA GLU A 74 -28.89 -41.52 14.82
C GLU A 74 -28.11 -42.10 13.63
N ILE A 75 -27.97 -41.37 12.55
CA ILE A 75 -27.30 -41.85 11.33
C ILE A 75 -26.34 -40.78 10.85
N ASP A 76 -25.06 -41.16 10.62
CA ASP A 76 -24.01 -40.31 10.10
C ASP A 76 -23.63 -39.12 11.03
N GLU A 77 -24.02 -39.11 12.31
CA GLU A 77 -23.65 -38.05 13.23
C GLU A 77 -22.16 -38.16 13.60
N GLY A 78 -21.45 -37.00 13.66
CA GLY A 78 -20.03 -36.97 13.96
C GLY A 78 -19.12 -37.53 12.86
N GLY A 79 -19.68 -38.12 11.77
CA GLY A 79 -18.94 -38.62 10.61
C GLY A 79 -18.70 -37.58 9.51
N GLY A 80 -19.29 -36.40 9.66
CA GLY A 80 -19.31 -35.35 8.65
C GLY A 80 -18.01 -34.54 8.52
N SER A 81 -18.00 -33.70 7.51
CA SER A 81 -17.02 -32.63 7.35
C SER A 81 -17.55 -31.36 8.01
N LEU A 82 -16.64 -30.52 8.49
CA LEU A 82 -16.98 -29.22 9.04
C LEU A 82 -17.21 -28.23 7.88
N PHE A 83 -18.34 -27.55 7.92
CA PHE A 83 -18.70 -26.47 7.00
C PHE A 83 -18.98 -25.20 7.79
N TYR A 84 -18.79 -24.05 7.13
CA TYR A 84 -18.93 -22.71 7.69
C TYR A 84 -20.04 -21.97 6.96
N ALA A 85 -20.76 -21.11 7.66
CA ALA A 85 -21.79 -20.28 7.03
C ALA A 85 -21.15 -19.33 6.02
N ASP A 86 -21.81 -19.17 4.88
CA ASP A 86 -21.46 -18.25 3.79
C ASP A 86 -22.73 -17.43 3.52
N GLU A 87 -22.91 -16.32 4.28
CA GLU A 87 -24.17 -15.55 4.26
C GLU A 87 -24.25 -14.61 3.05
N ASP A 88 -23.09 -14.09 2.57
CA ASP A 88 -23.02 -13.18 1.44
C ASP A 88 -22.82 -13.88 0.08
N GLY A 89 -22.33 -15.13 0.10
CA GLY A 89 -22.26 -16.00 -1.07
C GLY A 89 -21.00 -15.83 -1.92
N ASP A 90 -19.90 -15.36 -1.34
CA ASP A 90 -18.63 -15.16 -2.03
C ASP A 90 -17.78 -16.44 -2.13
N GLY A 91 -18.13 -17.46 -1.33
CA GLY A 91 -17.50 -18.79 -1.33
C GLY A 91 -16.48 -19.01 -0.21
N PHE A 92 -16.32 -18.07 0.68
CA PHE A 92 -15.63 -18.19 1.96
C PHE A 92 -16.66 -18.18 3.09
N GLY A 93 -16.31 -18.54 4.31
CA GLY A 93 -17.28 -18.67 5.39
C GLY A 93 -16.77 -18.18 6.72
N ASP A 94 -17.71 -17.80 7.59
CA ASP A 94 -17.49 -17.30 8.93
C ASP A 94 -16.79 -18.36 9.81
N PRO A 95 -15.56 -18.14 10.27
CA PRO A 95 -14.86 -19.06 11.18
C PRO A 95 -15.57 -19.30 12.51
N THR A 96 -16.53 -18.44 12.87
CA THR A 96 -17.26 -18.52 14.14
C THR A 96 -18.56 -19.30 14.05
N THR A 97 -19.07 -19.52 12.83
CA THR A 97 -20.36 -20.18 12.57
C THR A 97 -20.14 -21.45 11.76
N SER A 98 -20.07 -22.60 12.42
CA SER A 98 -19.77 -23.88 11.77
C SER A 98 -20.81 -24.96 12.09
N ALA A 99 -20.99 -25.89 11.17
CA ALA A 99 -21.78 -27.09 11.34
C ALA A 99 -21.07 -28.30 10.75
N GLU A 100 -21.24 -29.47 11.39
CA GLU A 100 -20.78 -30.73 10.89
C GLU A 100 -21.87 -31.38 10.04
N SER A 101 -21.53 -31.83 8.83
CA SER A 101 -22.51 -32.42 7.90
C SER A 101 -21.82 -33.38 6.93
N CYS A 102 -22.53 -34.41 6.50
CA CYS A 102 -22.08 -35.30 5.45
C CYS A 102 -22.19 -34.71 4.05
N GLU A 103 -23.05 -33.75 3.86
CA GLU A 103 -23.26 -33.05 2.59
C GLU A 103 -23.11 -31.54 2.78
N ASN A 104 -22.53 -30.87 1.78
CA ASN A 104 -22.51 -29.41 1.74
C ASN A 104 -23.94 -28.89 1.49
N ALA A 105 -24.48 -28.14 2.43
CA ALA A 105 -25.76 -27.47 2.29
C ALA A 105 -25.65 -26.13 1.56
N GLU A 106 -26.72 -25.64 0.98
CA GLU A 106 -26.74 -24.29 0.38
C GLU A 106 -26.47 -23.22 1.44
N GLY A 107 -25.55 -22.28 1.16
CA GLY A 107 -25.12 -21.26 2.10
C GLY A 107 -24.07 -21.75 3.12
N TRP A 108 -23.38 -22.85 2.83
CA TRP A 108 -22.28 -23.37 3.64
C TRP A 108 -21.09 -23.73 2.76
N VAL A 109 -19.89 -23.46 3.21
CA VAL A 109 -18.62 -23.73 2.50
C VAL A 109 -17.63 -24.45 3.39
N ALA A 110 -16.63 -25.09 2.78
CA ALA A 110 -15.58 -25.78 3.53
C ALA A 110 -14.44 -24.84 3.98
N ASP A 111 -14.37 -23.65 3.43
CA ASP A 111 -13.40 -22.62 3.78
C ASP A 111 -13.94 -21.77 4.93
N SER A 112 -13.08 -21.42 5.90
CA SER A 112 -13.43 -20.69 7.11
C SER A 112 -12.64 -19.38 7.23
N SER A 113 -12.18 -18.84 6.14
CA SER A 113 -11.19 -17.76 6.16
C SER A 113 -11.79 -16.37 5.89
N ASP A 114 -13.11 -16.29 5.83
CA ASP A 114 -13.79 -15.01 5.71
C ASP A 114 -13.64 -14.17 6.98
N CYS A 115 -13.35 -12.88 6.82
CA CYS A 115 -13.22 -11.94 7.91
C CYS A 115 -14.45 -11.02 8.07
N ASP A 116 -15.38 -10.99 7.09
CA ASP A 116 -16.66 -10.28 7.17
C ASP A 116 -17.73 -10.92 6.27
N ASP A 117 -18.36 -12.00 6.74
CA ASP A 117 -19.38 -12.84 6.07
C ASP A 117 -20.71 -12.08 5.78
N ASP A 118 -20.76 -10.77 5.99
CA ASP A 118 -21.88 -9.90 5.64
C ASP A 118 -21.62 -9.09 4.34
N GLU A 119 -20.38 -9.12 3.79
CA GLU A 119 -19.94 -8.24 2.69
C GLU A 119 -19.19 -9.00 1.58
N GLU A 120 -19.84 -9.33 0.48
CA GLU A 120 -19.35 -10.15 -0.65
C GLU A 120 -18.04 -9.63 -1.32
N THR A 121 -17.55 -8.47 -0.92
CA THR A 121 -16.30 -7.87 -1.41
C THR A 121 -15.13 -8.03 -0.45
N VAL A 122 -15.35 -8.69 0.69
CA VAL A 122 -14.36 -8.91 1.76
C VAL A 122 -14.13 -10.42 1.90
N TYR A 123 -13.03 -10.92 1.34
CA TYR A 123 -12.64 -12.34 1.39
C TYR A 123 -11.13 -12.49 1.15
N PRO A 124 -10.51 -13.62 1.53
CA PRO A 124 -9.08 -13.84 1.32
C PRO A 124 -8.62 -13.63 -0.13
N ASP A 125 -7.55 -12.85 -0.29
CA ASP A 125 -7.00 -12.46 -1.59
C ASP A 125 -7.90 -11.54 -2.45
N ALA A 126 -8.97 -10.96 -1.90
CA ALA A 126 -9.75 -9.93 -2.60
C ALA A 126 -8.87 -8.70 -2.93
N PRO A 127 -9.19 -7.95 -3.95
CA PRO A 127 -8.47 -6.71 -4.22
C PRO A 127 -8.86 -5.63 -3.22
N GLU A 128 -7.88 -4.95 -2.61
CA GLU A 128 -8.12 -3.80 -1.75
C GLU A 128 -8.85 -2.66 -2.48
N VAL A 129 -9.79 -2.06 -1.79
CA VAL A 129 -10.54 -0.87 -2.21
C VAL A 129 -10.50 0.13 -1.06
N CYS A 130 -10.27 1.41 -1.37
CA CYS A 130 -10.22 2.46 -0.34
C CYS A 130 -11.59 2.70 0.31
N ASP A 131 -11.99 1.88 1.27
CA ASP A 131 -13.30 1.94 1.96
C ASP A 131 -13.23 1.73 3.48
N GLU A 132 -12.00 1.70 4.01
CA GLU A 132 -11.70 1.47 5.44
C GLU A 132 -11.97 0.01 5.89
N LEU A 133 -12.14 -0.93 4.95
CA LEU A 133 -12.24 -2.36 5.22
C LEU A 133 -10.90 -3.05 4.86
N ASP A 134 -10.63 -4.16 5.50
CA ASP A 134 -9.58 -5.12 5.12
C ASP A 134 -10.21 -6.10 4.14
N ASN A 135 -10.23 -5.73 2.84
CA ASN A 135 -10.94 -6.52 1.85
C ASN A 135 -10.33 -7.90 1.63
N ASN A 136 -9.01 -8.04 1.81
CA ASN A 136 -8.28 -9.28 1.53
C ASN A 136 -8.02 -10.15 2.77
N CYS A 137 -8.50 -9.73 3.94
CA CYS A 137 -8.38 -10.45 5.21
C CYS A 137 -6.93 -10.72 5.68
N ASP A 138 -5.96 -9.87 5.29
CA ASP A 138 -4.55 -10.05 5.68
C ASP A 138 -4.17 -9.32 6.98
N GLY A 139 -5.06 -8.51 7.53
CA GLY A 139 -4.91 -7.74 8.76
C GLY A 139 -4.41 -6.31 8.56
N VAL A 140 -4.29 -5.86 7.30
CA VAL A 140 -3.96 -4.47 6.94
C VAL A 140 -5.11 -3.90 6.13
N VAL A 141 -5.50 -2.65 6.40
CA VAL A 141 -6.62 -1.97 5.77
C VAL A 141 -6.11 -1.08 4.65
N ASP A 142 -6.74 -1.14 3.47
CA ASP A 142 -6.49 -0.26 2.31
C ASP A 142 -5.03 -0.31 1.79
N GLU A 143 -4.23 -1.37 2.03
CA GLU A 143 -2.84 -1.39 1.57
C GLU A 143 -2.75 -1.47 0.04
N GLY A 144 -1.76 -0.76 -0.50
CA GLY A 144 -1.50 -0.71 -1.95
C GLY A 144 -2.46 0.14 -2.77
N VAL A 145 -3.51 0.70 -2.16
CA VAL A 145 -4.49 1.59 -2.81
C VAL A 145 -4.47 3.02 -2.28
N LEU A 146 -3.69 3.27 -1.23
CA LEU A 146 -3.47 4.61 -0.69
C LEU A 146 -2.66 5.48 -1.65
N SER A 147 -2.99 6.76 -1.73
CA SER A 147 -2.21 7.80 -2.41
C SER A 147 -1.45 8.65 -1.40
N THR A 148 -0.28 9.15 -1.80
CA THR A 148 0.50 10.07 -0.97
C THR A 148 0.00 11.50 -1.21
N PHE A 149 -0.20 12.22 -0.14
CA PHE A 149 -0.53 13.65 -0.13
C PHE A 149 0.47 14.40 0.74
N TYR A 150 0.69 15.66 0.44
CA TYR A 150 1.66 16.54 1.09
C TYR A 150 0.97 17.72 1.74
N ARG A 151 1.46 18.15 2.90
CA ARG A 151 0.87 19.26 3.63
C ARG A 151 0.96 20.56 2.81
N ASP A 152 -0.17 21.26 2.67
CA ASP A 152 -0.30 22.58 2.07
C ASP A 152 -0.83 23.54 3.15
N ALA A 153 0.10 24.16 3.92
CA ALA A 153 -0.27 25.00 5.07
C ALA A 153 -0.63 26.43 4.68
N ASP A 154 -0.05 26.95 3.62
CA ASP A 154 -0.29 28.31 3.14
C ASP A 154 -1.37 28.38 2.05
N ARG A 155 -1.76 27.22 1.47
CA ARG A 155 -2.87 27.03 0.54
C ARG A 155 -2.63 27.62 -0.84
N ASP A 156 -1.45 27.46 -1.34
CA ASP A 156 -1.12 27.83 -2.71
C ASP A 156 -1.37 26.68 -3.71
N GLY A 157 -1.63 25.46 -3.21
CA GLY A 157 -1.92 24.27 -3.99
C GLY A 157 -0.70 23.38 -4.23
N GLN A 158 0.44 23.70 -3.65
CA GLN A 158 1.63 22.89 -3.60
C GLN A 158 1.85 22.42 -2.16
N GLY A 159 2.52 21.31 -1.96
CA GLY A 159 2.75 20.71 -0.64
C GLY A 159 4.20 20.47 -0.35
N ASP A 160 4.51 20.44 0.94
CA ASP A 160 5.83 20.22 1.48
C ASP A 160 6.22 18.74 1.42
N LEU A 161 7.25 18.40 0.65
CA LEU A 161 7.80 17.05 0.50
C LEU A 161 8.17 16.39 1.84
N ASP A 162 8.52 17.18 2.85
CA ASP A 162 8.94 16.70 4.16
C ASP A 162 7.76 16.25 5.06
N PHE A 163 6.51 16.52 4.66
CA PHE A 163 5.31 16.19 5.43
C PHE A 163 4.28 15.38 4.62
N PRO A 164 4.66 14.17 4.17
CA PRO A 164 3.74 13.28 3.46
C PRO A 164 2.73 12.60 4.40
N ILE A 165 1.57 12.25 3.86
CA ILE A 165 0.57 11.37 4.47
C ILE A 165 0.01 10.42 3.41
N GLU A 166 -0.21 9.16 3.76
CA GLU A 166 -0.91 8.22 2.91
C GLU A 166 -2.39 8.18 3.28
N SER A 167 -3.26 8.27 2.28
CA SER A 167 -4.72 8.29 2.48
C SER A 167 -5.45 7.91 1.19
N CYS A 168 -6.70 7.43 1.33
CA CYS A 168 -7.59 7.17 0.19
C CYS A 168 -8.01 8.44 -0.57
N ALA A 169 -8.07 9.56 0.10
CA ALA A 169 -8.39 10.86 -0.49
C ALA A 169 -7.62 11.96 0.21
N ALA A 170 -7.39 13.08 -0.48
CA ALA A 170 -6.68 14.22 0.09
C ALA A 170 -7.34 14.73 1.37
N PRO A 171 -6.69 14.64 2.54
CA PRO A 171 -7.19 15.25 3.76
C PRO A 171 -7.22 16.78 3.64
N SER A 172 -8.01 17.44 4.48
CA SER A 172 -8.07 18.90 4.47
C SER A 172 -6.70 19.52 4.79
N GLY A 173 -6.17 20.34 3.88
CA GLY A 173 -4.84 20.96 4.00
C GLY A 173 -3.70 20.08 3.49
N TYR A 174 -4.04 19.14 2.62
CA TYR A 174 -3.08 18.31 1.91
C TYR A 174 -3.41 18.28 0.42
N VAL A 175 -2.40 18.19 -0.42
CA VAL A 175 -2.46 18.15 -1.88
C VAL A 175 -1.61 17.02 -2.46
N GLU A 176 -1.80 16.70 -3.73
CA GLU A 176 -1.01 15.64 -4.41
C GLU A 176 0.40 16.11 -4.81
N SER A 177 0.59 17.42 -4.98
CA SER A 177 1.88 17.98 -5.34
C SER A 177 2.81 18.06 -4.14
N ASP A 178 4.09 17.79 -4.34
CA ASP A 178 5.19 17.86 -3.36
C ASP A 178 6.20 18.98 -3.69
N GLU A 179 5.78 19.97 -4.48
CA GLU A 179 6.65 20.92 -5.17
C GLU A 179 6.75 22.28 -4.44
N ASP A 180 6.61 22.30 -3.10
CA ASP A 180 6.76 23.49 -2.28
C ASP A 180 7.99 23.38 -1.38
N CYS A 181 8.88 24.37 -1.47
CA CYS A 181 10.08 24.45 -0.64
C CYS A 181 9.93 25.37 0.59
N ASP A 182 8.80 26.10 0.72
CA ASP A 182 8.43 26.87 1.93
C ASP A 182 6.92 26.92 2.15
N ASP A 183 6.34 25.83 2.67
CA ASP A 183 4.91 25.64 3.02
C ASP A 183 4.35 26.65 4.03
N THR A 184 5.03 27.77 4.22
CA THR A 184 4.55 28.90 5.04
C THR A 184 4.34 30.17 4.24
N ASN A 185 4.66 30.17 2.94
CA ASN A 185 4.64 31.35 2.10
C ASN A 185 4.16 31.05 0.67
N ALA A 186 2.88 31.19 0.42
CA ALA A 186 2.19 30.97 -0.86
C ALA A 186 2.75 31.73 -2.10
N LYS A 187 3.93 32.29 -2.02
CA LYS A 187 4.66 32.90 -3.13
C LYS A 187 5.94 32.15 -3.48
N ILE A 188 6.21 31.08 -2.75
CA ILE A 188 7.39 30.23 -2.89
C ILE A 188 6.89 28.84 -3.22
N SER A 189 7.06 28.43 -4.46
CA SER A 189 6.73 27.07 -4.96
C SER A 189 7.24 26.93 -6.40
N THR A 190 7.35 25.72 -6.91
CA THR A 190 7.85 25.45 -8.29
C THR A 190 7.05 26.16 -9.40
N ASN A 191 5.87 26.67 -9.10
CA ASN A 191 5.04 27.44 -10.02
C ASN A 191 5.12 28.96 -9.78
N ALA A 192 5.86 29.41 -8.78
CA ALA A 192 6.02 30.84 -8.50
C ALA A 192 6.89 31.51 -9.59
N THR A 193 6.87 32.82 -9.59
CA THR A 193 7.74 33.59 -10.46
C THR A 193 8.92 34.10 -9.65
N GLU A 194 10.13 33.83 -10.12
CA GLU A 194 11.36 34.29 -9.48
C GLU A 194 11.40 35.82 -9.38
N LEU A 195 11.83 36.30 -8.23
CA LEU A 195 12.01 37.71 -7.93
C LEU A 195 13.40 37.95 -7.34
N CYS A 196 13.97 39.10 -7.61
CA CYS A 196 15.23 39.54 -6.99
C CYS A 196 14.98 39.99 -5.54
N ASP A 197 14.92 39.03 -4.59
CA ASP A 197 14.65 39.31 -3.16
C ASP A 197 15.47 38.44 -2.17
N GLU A 198 16.53 37.81 -2.68
CA GLU A 198 17.42 36.88 -1.96
C GLU A 198 16.73 35.57 -1.52
N VAL A 199 15.62 35.18 -2.18
CA VAL A 199 14.87 33.97 -1.92
C VAL A 199 14.75 33.20 -3.22
N ASP A 200 14.87 31.88 -3.17
CA ASP A 200 14.53 30.95 -4.23
C ASP A 200 12.99 30.83 -4.28
N ASN A 201 12.34 31.65 -5.12
CA ASN A 201 10.89 31.70 -5.14
C ASN A 201 10.27 30.54 -5.91
N ASP A 202 10.96 30.02 -6.93
CA ASP A 202 10.44 28.98 -7.80
C ASP A 202 11.01 27.57 -7.48
N CYS A 203 11.74 27.46 -6.36
CA CYS A 203 12.24 26.21 -5.83
C CYS A 203 13.12 25.41 -6.79
N ASP A 204 13.84 26.06 -7.72
CA ASP A 204 14.70 25.39 -8.67
C ASP A 204 16.14 25.15 -8.14
N GLY A 205 16.45 25.71 -6.97
CA GLY A 205 17.72 25.60 -6.24
C GLY A 205 18.71 26.70 -6.54
N ALA A 206 18.35 27.68 -7.36
CA ALA A 206 19.09 28.92 -7.53
C ALA A 206 18.42 30.07 -6.75
N ILE A 207 18.97 31.24 -6.77
CA ILE A 207 18.42 32.41 -6.06
C ILE A 207 18.68 33.62 -6.94
N ASP A 208 17.65 34.44 -7.18
CA ASP A 208 17.79 35.71 -7.89
C ASP A 208 18.36 35.57 -9.33
N GLU A 209 17.84 34.63 -10.11
CA GLU A 209 18.31 34.40 -11.49
C GLU A 209 18.01 35.58 -12.41
N ASP A 210 18.75 35.62 -13.55
CA ASP A 210 18.63 36.68 -14.54
C ASP A 210 17.26 36.71 -15.27
N ASP A 211 16.40 35.69 -15.11
CA ASP A 211 15.03 35.64 -15.63
C ASP A 211 13.96 36.06 -14.61
N ALA A 212 14.35 36.45 -13.41
CA ALA A 212 13.45 37.02 -12.42
C ALA A 212 12.62 38.19 -12.98
N ALA A 213 11.36 38.29 -12.53
CA ALA A 213 10.43 39.26 -13.11
C ALA A 213 10.76 40.73 -12.82
N ASN A 214 11.56 41.02 -11.81
CA ASN A 214 11.89 42.35 -11.37
C ASN A 214 13.38 42.71 -11.53
N VAL A 215 14.08 42.07 -12.45
CA VAL A 215 15.49 42.36 -12.76
C VAL A 215 15.74 43.86 -13.03
N SER A 216 16.89 44.32 -12.64
CA SER A 216 17.38 45.66 -12.92
C SER A 216 18.12 45.70 -14.26
N SER A 217 18.16 46.88 -14.88
CA SER A 217 18.89 47.14 -16.11
C SER A 217 20.27 47.69 -15.81
N PHE A 218 21.28 47.03 -16.33
CA PHE A 218 22.68 47.43 -16.29
C PHE A 218 23.23 47.50 -17.72
N TYR A 219 24.32 48.21 -17.89
CA TYR A 219 24.99 48.43 -19.18
C TYR A 219 26.48 48.14 -19.03
N SER A 220 27.10 47.51 -20.02
CA SER A 220 28.52 47.26 -20.01
C SER A 220 29.30 48.54 -19.90
N ASP A 221 30.28 48.57 -18.98
CA ASP A 221 31.25 49.64 -18.76
C ASP A 221 32.63 49.01 -19.01
N THR A 222 33.11 49.04 -20.26
CA THR A 222 34.28 48.31 -20.70
C THR A 222 35.58 49.04 -20.31
N ASP A 223 35.55 50.39 -20.29
CA ASP A 223 36.71 51.19 -19.99
C ASP A 223 36.78 51.62 -18.52
N GLY A 224 35.69 51.46 -17.75
CA GLY A 224 35.65 51.62 -16.30
C GLY A 224 35.48 53.06 -15.83
N ASP A 225 34.85 53.94 -16.63
CA ASP A 225 34.66 55.35 -16.32
C ASP A 225 33.36 55.64 -15.52
N GLY A 226 32.48 54.61 -15.38
CA GLY A 226 31.24 54.65 -14.62
C GLY A 226 30.02 54.98 -15.46
N TYR A 227 30.15 55.06 -16.77
CA TYR A 227 29.05 55.12 -17.75
C TYR A 227 29.08 53.86 -18.61
N GLY A 228 28.02 53.47 -19.22
CA GLY A 228 27.91 52.22 -19.97
C GLY A 228 27.29 52.41 -21.36
N ASP A 229 27.60 51.43 -22.23
CA ASP A 229 27.10 51.40 -23.61
C ASP A 229 25.57 51.18 -23.65
N PRO A 230 24.81 52.15 -24.15
CA PRO A 230 23.34 51.99 -24.29
C PRO A 230 22.90 50.81 -25.15
N SER A 231 23.79 50.31 -25.98
CA SER A 231 23.52 49.15 -26.83
C SER A 231 23.83 47.78 -26.17
N ALA A 232 24.53 47.78 -25.02
CA ALA A 232 24.98 46.60 -24.29
C ALA A 232 24.20 46.40 -22.97
N LEU A 233 22.85 46.35 -23.10
CA LEU A 233 21.93 46.12 -21.98
C LEU A 233 22.15 44.70 -21.39
N ILE A 234 22.24 44.65 -20.06
CA ILE A 234 22.28 43.45 -19.23
C ILE A 234 21.11 43.55 -18.24
N GLN A 235 20.28 42.49 -18.15
CA GLN A 235 19.26 42.38 -17.12
C GLN A 235 19.76 41.39 -16.07
N ALA A 236 19.77 41.80 -14.81
CA ALA A 236 20.21 40.97 -13.69
C ALA A 236 19.63 41.46 -12.39
N CYS A 237 19.62 40.63 -11.34
CA CYS A 237 19.19 41.02 -10.00
C CYS A 237 20.25 41.93 -9.36
N GLU A 238 21.55 41.63 -9.55
CA GLU A 238 22.68 42.44 -9.08
C GLU A 238 23.56 42.90 -10.25
N ALA A 239 24.24 44.04 -10.06
CA ALA A 239 25.14 44.55 -11.08
C ALA A 239 26.30 43.59 -11.37
N PRO A 240 26.40 43.02 -12.58
CA PRO A 240 27.57 42.23 -12.96
C PRO A 240 28.85 43.04 -12.91
N SER A 241 29.98 42.37 -12.73
CA SER A 241 31.28 43.04 -12.73
C SER A 241 31.54 43.73 -14.07
N GLY A 242 31.81 45.03 -14.07
CA GLY A 242 32.04 45.84 -15.25
C GLY A 242 30.73 46.27 -15.94
N ALA A 243 29.65 46.36 -15.18
CA ALA A 243 28.36 46.92 -15.62
C ALA A 243 27.89 48.02 -14.66
N VAL A 244 27.22 49.02 -15.20
CA VAL A 244 26.73 50.17 -14.49
C VAL A 244 25.26 50.45 -14.84
N THR A 245 24.60 51.28 -14.06
CA THR A 245 23.20 51.67 -14.30
C THR A 245 23.02 52.83 -15.26
N ASP A 246 24.06 53.58 -15.52
CA ASP A 246 24.03 54.74 -16.43
C ASP A 246 24.36 54.27 -17.87
N ALA A 247 23.49 54.52 -18.82
CA ALA A 247 23.56 54.04 -20.22
C ALA A 247 23.95 55.16 -21.19
N ARG A 248 24.67 56.16 -20.74
CA ARG A 248 24.87 57.36 -21.56
C ARG A 248 26.28 57.49 -22.14
N ASP A 249 27.07 56.45 -22.10
CA ASP A 249 28.38 56.37 -22.76
C ASP A 249 28.22 56.33 -24.29
N CYS A 250 28.92 57.18 -25.01
CA CYS A 250 28.92 57.21 -26.47
C CYS A 250 30.19 56.53 -27.09
N ASP A 251 31.20 56.21 -26.30
CA ASP A 251 32.36 55.38 -26.72
C ASP A 251 32.93 54.56 -25.53
N ASP A 252 32.25 53.44 -25.15
CA ASP A 252 32.60 52.48 -24.07
C ASP A 252 33.96 51.83 -24.21
N LYS A 253 34.87 52.42 -24.98
CA LYS A 253 36.30 52.00 -25.12
C LYS A 253 37.29 53.07 -24.78
N ASP A 254 36.81 54.29 -24.54
CA ASP A 254 37.69 55.44 -24.22
C ASP A 254 37.13 56.21 -23.01
N ALA A 255 37.64 55.96 -21.81
CA ALA A 255 37.24 56.54 -20.53
C ALA A 255 37.35 58.07 -20.48
N ALA A 256 37.83 58.71 -21.55
CA ALA A 256 37.81 60.16 -21.69
C ALA A 256 36.57 60.70 -22.43
N VAL A 257 35.71 59.79 -22.93
CA VAL A 257 34.48 60.08 -23.70
C VAL A 257 33.28 59.55 -22.90
N ASN A 258 32.64 60.45 -22.16
CA ASN A 258 31.47 60.11 -21.32
C ASN A 258 30.70 61.38 -20.92
N PRO A 259 29.46 61.32 -20.46
CA PRO A 259 28.66 62.51 -20.08
C PRO A 259 29.24 63.39 -18.98
N GLY A 260 30.30 62.97 -18.29
CA GLY A 260 30.99 63.74 -17.26
C GLY A 260 32.30 64.35 -17.75
N ALA A 261 32.73 64.03 -18.96
CA ALA A 261 33.93 64.55 -19.56
C ALA A 261 33.81 66.04 -19.89
N SER A 262 34.92 66.67 -20.27
CA SER A 262 34.95 68.04 -20.80
C SER A 262 35.27 67.96 -22.26
N GLU A 263 34.56 68.72 -23.08
CA GLU A 263 34.79 68.80 -24.50
C GLU A 263 36.19 69.31 -24.84
N VAL A 264 36.88 68.66 -25.75
CA VAL A 264 38.20 69.04 -26.24
C VAL A 264 38.23 69.01 -27.79
N CYS A 265 39.05 69.92 -28.43
CA CYS A 265 39.14 70.01 -29.88
C CYS A 265 39.90 68.86 -30.53
N ASP A 266 39.30 67.66 -30.61
CA ASP A 266 39.89 66.46 -31.20
C ASP A 266 39.01 65.79 -32.26
N GLY A 267 37.82 66.32 -32.52
CA GLY A 267 36.87 65.81 -33.49
C GLY A 267 35.96 64.70 -32.96
N ALA A 268 35.96 64.43 -31.66
CA ALA A 268 35.07 63.56 -30.97
C ALA A 268 34.03 64.37 -30.18
N ASP A 269 32.88 63.76 -29.82
CA ASP A 269 31.91 64.27 -28.86
C ASP A 269 32.27 63.70 -27.49
N ASN A 270 33.09 64.43 -26.76
CA ASN A 270 33.68 63.89 -25.54
C ASN A 270 32.73 63.80 -24.36
N ASP A 271 31.71 64.70 -24.29
CA ASP A 271 30.73 64.73 -23.21
C ASP A 271 29.35 64.10 -23.62
N CYS A 272 29.30 63.48 -24.79
CA CYS A 272 28.13 62.73 -25.29
C CYS A 272 26.85 63.58 -25.39
N ASP A 273 26.99 64.90 -25.62
CA ASP A 273 25.85 65.81 -25.77
C ASP A 273 25.38 66.03 -27.23
N THR A 274 26.04 65.40 -28.19
CA THR A 274 25.85 65.45 -29.62
C THR A 274 26.43 66.70 -30.33
N LEU A 275 27.13 67.58 -29.60
CA LEU A 275 27.90 68.69 -30.12
C LEU A 275 29.39 68.28 -30.13
N ILE A 276 30.15 68.82 -31.09
CA ILE A 276 31.53 68.45 -31.31
C ILE A 276 32.34 69.72 -31.41
N ASP A 277 33.49 69.77 -30.75
CA ASP A 277 34.47 70.86 -30.82
C ASP A 277 33.84 72.28 -30.68
N ASP A 278 34.10 73.17 -31.65
CA ASP A 278 33.64 74.54 -31.67
C ASP A 278 32.11 74.72 -31.67
N ALA A 279 31.32 73.63 -31.85
CA ALA A 279 29.85 73.67 -31.75
C ALA A 279 29.35 73.56 -30.32
N ASP A 280 30.15 73.06 -29.41
CA ASP A 280 29.84 72.89 -28.00
C ASP A 280 30.20 74.15 -27.17
N PRO A 281 29.23 74.70 -26.43
CA PRO A 281 29.49 75.80 -25.49
C PRO A 281 30.24 75.39 -24.23
N GLY A 282 30.39 74.05 -23.95
CA GLY A 282 31.18 73.46 -22.89
C GLY A 282 32.69 73.35 -23.17
N LEU A 283 33.12 73.70 -24.39
CA LEU A 283 34.53 73.64 -24.80
C LEU A 283 35.40 74.35 -23.81
N SER A 284 36.35 73.65 -23.16
CA SER A 284 37.34 74.24 -22.29
C SER A 284 38.45 74.90 -23.13
N ASP A 285 38.61 76.22 -23.09
CA ASP A 285 39.77 76.93 -23.64
C ASP A 285 41.01 76.36 -22.96
N ALA A 286 41.90 75.61 -23.69
CA ALA A 286 43.17 75.09 -23.26
C ALA A 286 44.25 76.17 -23.28
#